data_029dc156aee266c1f6a8b8fc1d0f5f50
#
_entry.id   029dc156aee266c1f6a8b8fc1d0f5f50
#
_cell.length_a   1.000
_cell.length_b   1.000
_cell.length_c   1.000
_cell.angle_alpha   90.00
_cell.angle_beta   90.00
_cell.angle_gamma   90.00
#
_symmetry.space_group_name_H-M   'P 1'
#
loop_
_entity.id
_entity.type
_entity.pdbx_description
1 polymer ?
#
loop_
_entity_poly.entity_id
_entity_poly.type
_entity_poly.pdbx_seq_one_letter_code
_entity_poly.pdbx_strand_id
1 'polypeptide(L)'
;MITFFSAPRPFNNIFSIIQKNAISSWINLNGEKEILLFSDEKKTIDKSVIYCNSFKRNNLGTPLISSLFNKAKKIGSWPTFCFINSDIILPGNFLDVVQSCNSHFDNFLLIGRRNDIDLKSKIDFYDQNKTKVFWDNIINSASKHGVWGIDYFVFKKNTWGDIPDFAIGRFMYDNWLIWEARRRHVPIIDASEELFILHQNHGYNTKGFDGENSVRNGEEGLENKKLFGKAWNFGIQDSTHKLIKGKIYKKDSKDEKFWYLYRLRYLYPEWSFFMKIWNKIARVFINYL
;
A
#
# COMPACT_ATOMS: atom_id res chain seq x y z
N MET A 1 6.22 -5.71 -16.06
CA MET A 1 6.11 -4.35 -16.61
C MET A 1 5.13 -3.56 -15.75
N ILE A 2 5.64 -2.52 -15.06
CA ILE A 2 4.94 -1.83 -13.97
C ILE A 2 5.35 -0.37 -13.89
N THR A 3 4.41 0.50 -13.55
CA THR A 3 4.65 1.90 -13.19
C THR A 3 4.61 2.04 -11.67
N PHE A 4 5.76 2.24 -11.03
CA PHE A 4 5.86 2.66 -9.64
C PHE A 4 5.55 4.15 -9.52
N PHE A 5 4.84 4.53 -8.47
CA PHE A 5 4.70 5.94 -8.15
C PHE A 5 4.66 6.19 -6.64
N SER A 6 5.24 7.31 -6.25
CA SER A 6 5.37 7.72 -4.85
C SER A 6 5.40 9.24 -4.73
N ALA A 7 5.07 9.75 -3.55
CA ALA A 7 5.24 11.15 -3.20
C ALA A 7 6.23 11.26 -2.02
N PRO A 8 7.53 11.39 -2.32
CA PRO A 8 8.55 11.48 -1.29
C PRO A 8 8.41 12.77 -0.47
N ARG A 9 8.85 12.70 0.78
CA ARG A 9 9.10 13.90 1.60
C ARG A 9 10.31 14.67 1.05
N PRO A 10 10.54 15.91 1.47
CA PRO A 10 11.77 16.63 1.14
C PRO A 10 13.02 15.78 1.45
N PHE A 11 13.98 15.76 0.52
CA PHE A 11 15.22 14.96 0.65
C PHE A 11 16.23 15.67 1.58
N ASN A 12 15.92 15.74 2.85
CA ASN A 12 16.77 16.32 3.88
C ASN A 12 17.08 15.30 4.99
N ASN A 13 18.17 15.52 5.72
CA ASN A 13 18.58 14.70 6.85
C ASN A 13 18.45 13.19 6.60
N ILE A 14 17.87 12.47 7.57
CA ILE A 14 17.66 11.01 7.49
C ILE A 14 16.74 10.61 6.34
N PHE A 15 15.76 11.44 5.98
CA PHE A 15 14.86 11.15 4.85
C PHE A 15 15.58 11.10 3.50
N SER A 16 16.70 11.84 3.35
CA SER A 16 17.53 11.73 2.15
C SER A 16 18.15 10.33 2.00
N ILE A 17 18.57 9.71 3.10
CA ILE A 17 19.13 8.34 3.09
C ILE A 17 18.04 7.31 2.85
N ILE A 18 16.98 7.36 3.66
CA ILE A 18 15.85 6.42 3.61
C ILE A 18 15.23 6.37 2.22
N GLN A 19 14.90 7.52 1.65
CA GLN A 19 14.24 7.59 0.35
C GLN A 19 15.17 7.20 -0.80
N LYS A 20 16.46 7.52 -0.72
CA LYS A 20 17.44 7.06 -1.70
C LYS A 20 17.62 5.54 -1.66
N ASN A 21 17.71 4.94 -0.47
CA ASN A 21 17.77 3.49 -0.33
C ASN A 21 16.54 2.83 -0.97
N ALA A 22 15.34 3.30 -0.63
CA ALA A 22 14.09 2.78 -1.16
C ALA A 22 14.05 2.87 -2.70
N ILE A 23 14.23 4.07 -3.25
CA ILE A 23 14.15 4.30 -4.69
C ILE A 23 15.24 3.55 -5.44
N SER A 24 16.48 3.48 -4.91
CA SER A 24 17.56 2.68 -5.52
C SER A 24 17.22 1.20 -5.55
N SER A 25 16.52 0.66 -4.52
CA SER A 25 16.06 -0.73 -4.56
C SER A 25 15.06 -0.98 -5.68
N TRP A 26 14.13 -0.02 -5.94
CA TRP A 26 13.16 -0.14 -7.04
C TRP A 26 13.81 -0.05 -8.41
N ILE A 27 14.79 0.87 -8.58
CA ILE A 27 15.55 1.05 -9.83
C ILE A 27 16.28 -0.24 -10.20
N ASN A 28 16.85 -0.93 -9.20
CA ASN A 28 17.69 -2.11 -9.41
C ASN A 28 16.92 -3.44 -9.42
N LEU A 29 15.58 -3.44 -9.36
CA LEU A 29 14.79 -4.63 -9.65
C LEU A 29 15.07 -5.15 -11.07
N ASN A 30 15.13 -6.45 -11.25
CA ASN A 30 15.29 -7.03 -12.58
C ASN A 30 13.96 -7.05 -13.34
N GLY A 31 13.88 -6.39 -14.49
CA GLY A 31 12.69 -6.31 -15.35
C GLY A 31 12.29 -4.88 -15.71
N GLU A 32 11.33 -4.76 -16.63
CA GLU A 32 10.89 -3.47 -17.16
C GLU A 32 9.96 -2.75 -16.19
N LYS A 33 10.31 -1.52 -15.89
CA LYS A 33 9.61 -0.67 -14.95
C LYS A 33 9.79 0.79 -15.28
N GLU A 34 8.89 1.60 -14.75
CA GLU A 34 8.92 3.05 -14.78
C GLU A 34 8.74 3.55 -13.34
N ILE A 35 9.39 4.65 -12.97
CA ILE A 35 9.30 5.22 -11.63
C ILE A 35 8.92 6.68 -11.74
N LEU A 36 7.75 7.02 -11.21
CA LEU A 36 7.21 8.38 -11.15
C LEU A 36 7.31 8.90 -9.70
N LEU A 37 8.02 9.98 -9.49
CA LEU A 37 8.09 10.67 -8.20
C LEU A 37 7.33 11.98 -8.26
N PHE A 38 6.31 12.10 -7.43
CA PHE A 38 5.53 13.32 -7.27
C PHE A 38 6.21 14.25 -6.25
N SER A 39 7.00 15.20 -6.76
CA SER A 39 7.79 16.09 -5.92
C SER A 39 8.02 17.42 -6.63
N ASP A 40 8.04 18.51 -5.86
CA ASP A 40 8.47 19.84 -6.36
C ASP A 40 10.00 19.92 -6.46
N GLU A 41 10.71 19.09 -5.71
CA GLU A 41 12.17 19.04 -5.72
C GLU A 41 12.67 18.15 -6.85
N LYS A 42 13.40 18.75 -7.80
CA LYS A 42 14.16 17.98 -8.82
C LYS A 42 15.52 17.57 -8.25
N LYS A 43 15.55 16.64 -7.33
CA LYS A 43 16.81 16.01 -6.94
C LYS A 43 17.02 14.77 -7.81
N THR A 44 17.93 14.83 -8.74
CA THR A 44 18.29 13.69 -9.59
C THR A 44 18.86 12.57 -8.75
N ILE A 45 18.03 11.58 -8.42
CA ILE A 45 18.47 10.34 -7.78
C ILE A 45 19.09 9.44 -8.83
N ASP A 46 18.40 9.32 -9.95
CA ASP A 46 18.82 8.57 -11.13
C ASP A 46 18.11 9.13 -12.37
N LYS A 47 18.71 8.94 -13.55
CA LYS A 47 18.16 9.39 -14.84
C LYS A 47 16.88 8.64 -15.25
N SER A 48 16.69 7.43 -14.76
CA SER A 48 15.51 6.59 -15.01
C SER A 48 14.25 7.03 -14.24
N VAL A 49 14.40 7.96 -13.28
CA VAL A 49 13.28 8.46 -12.47
C VAL A 49 12.64 9.68 -13.13
N ILE A 50 11.33 9.63 -13.30
CA ILE A 50 10.51 10.71 -13.84
C ILE A 50 9.92 11.53 -12.69
N TYR A 51 10.25 12.83 -12.65
CA TYR A 51 9.73 13.75 -11.64
C TYR A 51 8.48 14.46 -12.15
N CYS A 52 7.41 14.41 -11.35
CA CYS A 52 6.13 15.03 -11.63
C CYS A 52 5.83 16.08 -10.58
N ASN A 53 5.76 17.34 -10.96
CA ASN A 53 5.46 18.49 -10.07
C ASN A 53 4.01 18.98 -10.17
N SER A 54 3.22 18.45 -11.08
CA SER A 54 1.82 18.85 -11.30
C SER A 54 0.86 17.84 -10.64
N PHE A 55 0.51 18.09 -9.39
CA PHE A 55 -0.47 17.32 -8.61
C PHE A 55 -1.17 18.23 -7.58
N LYS A 56 -2.38 17.83 -7.16
CA LYS A 56 -3.17 18.61 -6.20
C LYS A 56 -2.69 18.38 -4.77
N ARG A 57 -2.81 19.43 -3.98
CA ARG A 57 -2.55 19.45 -2.53
C ARG A 57 -3.79 20.01 -1.82
N ASN A 58 -3.93 19.69 -0.55
CA ASN A 58 -4.90 20.37 0.31
C ASN A 58 -4.39 21.76 0.74
N ASN A 59 -5.19 22.46 1.54
CA ASN A 59 -4.87 23.81 2.04
C ASN A 59 -3.64 23.85 2.96
N LEU A 60 -3.22 22.71 3.52
CA LEU A 60 -2.02 22.57 4.35
C LEU A 60 -0.78 22.17 3.54
N GLY A 61 -0.92 22.04 2.22
CA GLY A 61 0.17 21.70 1.31
C GLY A 61 0.44 20.19 1.19
N THR A 62 -0.39 19.32 1.79
CA THR A 62 -0.22 17.87 1.71
C THR A 62 -0.78 17.33 0.39
N PRO A 63 -0.03 16.49 -0.35
CA PRO A 63 -0.50 15.87 -1.57
C PRO A 63 -1.77 15.02 -1.36
N LEU A 64 -2.68 15.04 -2.35
CA LEU A 64 -3.92 14.28 -2.33
C LEU A 64 -3.76 12.96 -3.09
N ILE A 65 -4.12 11.84 -2.44
CA ILE A 65 -4.04 10.47 -2.99
C ILE A 65 -4.78 10.38 -4.34
N SER A 66 -5.99 10.93 -4.44
CA SER A 66 -6.77 10.98 -5.69
C SER A 66 -5.98 11.54 -6.85
N SER A 67 -5.30 12.66 -6.61
CA SER A 67 -4.49 13.36 -7.62
C SER A 67 -3.28 12.56 -8.05
N LEU A 68 -2.57 11.93 -7.10
CA LEU A 68 -1.41 11.09 -7.39
C LEU A 68 -1.80 9.90 -8.27
N PHE A 69 -2.86 9.17 -7.88
CA PHE A 69 -3.37 8.02 -8.62
C PHE A 69 -3.87 8.40 -10.02
N ASN A 70 -4.67 9.45 -10.13
CA ASN A 70 -5.19 9.91 -11.43
C ASN A 70 -4.07 10.36 -12.35
N LYS A 71 -3.06 11.05 -11.83
CA LYS A 71 -1.92 11.49 -12.62
C LYS A 71 -1.06 10.31 -13.05
N ALA A 72 -0.75 9.38 -12.13
CA ALA A 72 0.00 8.16 -12.47
C ALA A 72 -0.71 7.35 -13.56
N LYS A 73 -2.02 7.11 -13.44
CA LYS A 73 -2.83 6.41 -14.46
C LYS A 73 -2.86 7.13 -15.82
N LYS A 74 -2.69 8.45 -15.84
CA LYS A 74 -2.70 9.26 -17.07
C LYS A 74 -1.37 9.21 -17.81
N ILE A 75 -0.25 9.25 -17.09
CA ILE A 75 1.09 9.39 -17.68
C ILE A 75 1.91 8.10 -17.64
N GLY A 76 1.55 7.14 -16.81
CA GLY A 76 2.25 5.86 -16.70
C GLY A 76 2.10 5.02 -17.97
N SER A 77 3.20 4.42 -18.38
CA SER A 77 3.30 3.66 -19.64
C SER A 77 2.79 2.23 -19.51
N TRP A 78 2.66 1.69 -18.28
CA TRP A 78 2.33 0.30 -18.04
C TRP A 78 0.90 0.09 -17.52
N PRO A 79 0.25 -1.05 -17.83
CA PRO A 79 -1.11 -1.34 -17.36
C PRO A 79 -1.19 -1.71 -15.88
N THR A 80 -0.07 -2.06 -15.26
CA THR A 80 0.04 -2.37 -13.83
C THR A 80 0.76 -1.23 -13.12
N PHE A 81 0.23 -0.83 -11.99
CA PHE A 81 0.73 0.28 -11.18
C PHE A 81 1.12 -0.23 -9.78
N CYS A 82 2.10 0.42 -9.17
CA CYS A 82 2.43 0.26 -7.76
C CYS A 82 2.52 1.62 -7.07
N PHE A 83 1.53 1.92 -6.21
CA PHE A 83 1.69 2.98 -5.24
C PHE A 83 2.51 2.45 -4.06
N ILE A 84 3.56 3.15 -3.69
CA ILE A 84 4.48 2.70 -2.65
C ILE A 84 5.02 3.89 -1.85
N ASN A 85 5.15 3.72 -0.53
CA ASN A 85 5.77 4.70 0.32
C ASN A 85 7.28 4.78 0.05
N SER A 86 7.85 6.00 0.07
CA SER A 86 9.24 6.27 -0.33
C SER A 86 10.30 5.84 0.69
N ASP A 87 9.91 5.13 1.74
CA ASP A 87 10.76 4.52 2.78
C ASP A 87 10.83 2.98 2.67
N ILE A 88 10.19 2.40 1.65
CA ILE A 88 10.06 0.95 1.45
C ILE A 88 11.13 0.41 0.51
N ILE A 89 11.95 -0.52 1.00
CA ILE A 89 12.92 -1.29 0.21
C ILE A 89 12.25 -2.55 -0.30
N LEU A 90 12.37 -2.81 -1.60
CA LEU A 90 11.79 -3.97 -2.27
C LEU A 90 12.80 -5.09 -2.47
N PRO A 91 12.40 -6.36 -2.25
CA PRO A 91 13.23 -7.54 -2.53
C PRO A 91 13.31 -7.82 -4.03
N GLY A 92 14.37 -8.50 -4.45
CA GLY A 92 14.66 -8.77 -5.87
C GLY A 92 13.59 -9.55 -6.62
N ASN A 93 12.81 -10.40 -5.93
CA ASN A 93 11.71 -11.18 -6.50
C ASN A 93 10.38 -10.41 -6.67
N PHE A 94 10.36 -9.10 -6.38
CA PHE A 94 9.11 -8.33 -6.39
C PHE A 94 8.42 -8.35 -7.76
N LEU A 95 9.16 -8.16 -8.85
CA LEU A 95 8.59 -8.16 -10.20
C LEU A 95 8.11 -9.54 -10.66
N ASP A 96 8.76 -10.62 -10.21
CA ASP A 96 8.31 -11.99 -10.49
C ASP A 96 6.95 -12.27 -9.86
N VAL A 97 6.76 -11.81 -8.62
CA VAL A 97 5.47 -11.88 -7.91
C VAL A 97 4.39 -11.08 -8.65
N VAL A 98 4.70 -9.86 -9.08
CA VAL A 98 3.77 -9.05 -9.88
C VAL A 98 3.41 -9.74 -11.19
N GLN A 99 4.38 -10.34 -11.87
CA GLN A 99 4.16 -11.08 -13.11
C GLN A 99 3.27 -12.30 -12.90
N SER A 100 3.46 -13.04 -11.80
CA SER A 100 2.59 -14.16 -11.42
C SER A 100 1.14 -13.69 -11.25
N CYS A 101 0.90 -12.57 -10.57
CA CYS A 101 -0.44 -12.00 -10.42
C CYS A 101 -1.03 -11.56 -11.77
N ASN A 102 -0.23 -10.93 -12.64
CA ASN A 102 -0.65 -10.52 -13.97
C ASN A 102 -1.10 -11.70 -14.86
N SER A 103 -0.50 -12.87 -14.66
CA SER A 103 -0.83 -14.08 -15.43
C SER A 103 -2.12 -14.76 -14.94
N HIS A 104 -2.55 -14.48 -13.70
CA HIS A 104 -3.73 -15.10 -13.09
C HIS A 104 -4.98 -14.23 -13.10
N PHE A 105 -4.82 -12.89 -13.16
CA PHE A 105 -5.95 -11.97 -13.00
C PHE A 105 -5.86 -10.80 -13.97
N ASP A 106 -6.96 -10.49 -14.62
CA ASP A 106 -7.10 -9.27 -15.44
C ASP A 106 -7.16 -8.01 -14.57
N ASN A 107 -7.73 -8.13 -13.36
CA ASN A 107 -7.78 -7.08 -12.37
C ASN A 107 -7.52 -7.65 -10.97
N PHE A 108 -6.69 -6.98 -10.19
CA PHE A 108 -6.32 -7.41 -8.84
C PHE A 108 -5.76 -6.26 -8.00
N LEU A 109 -5.68 -6.50 -6.71
CA LEU A 109 -4.92 -5.72 -5.75
C LEU A 109 -3.93 -6.66 -5.03
N LEU A 110 -2.62 -6.41 -5.18
CA LEU A 110 -1.57 -7.12 -4.44
C LEU A 110 -1.08 -6.22 -3.31
N ILE A 111 -1.10 -6.74 -2.11
CA ILE A 111 -0.63 -6.10 -0.88
C ILE A 111 0.20 -7.08 -0.05
N GLY A 112 0.90 -6.58 0.93
CA GLY A 112 1.60 -7.43 1.89
C GLY A 112 2.07 -6.65 3.10
N ARG A 113 2.43 -7.38 4.14
CA ARG A 113 2.99 -6.83 5.37
C ARG A 113 4.43 -6.37 5.17
N ARG A 114 4.77 -5.27 5.81
CA ARG A 114 6.15 -4.82 5.93
C ARG A 114 6.86 -5.46 7.10
N ASN A 115 8.19 -5.43 7.07
CA ASN A 115 9.07 -5.70 8.19
C ASN A 115 9.83 -4.40 8.52
N ASP A 116 9.85 -4.03 9.79
CA ASP A 116 10.47 -2.80 10.25
C ASP A 116 11.96 -3.00 10.55
N ILE A 117 12.77 -2.02 10.16
CA ILE A 117 14.23 -2.06 10.34
C ILE A 117 14.82 -0.68 10.60
N ASP A 118 15.79 -0.62 11.51
CA ASP A 118 16.57 0.60 11.78
C ASP A 118 17.78 0.67 10.84
N LEU A 119 17.67 1.51 9.80
CA LEU A 119 18.74 1.75 8.85
C LEU A 119 19.17 3.22 8.87
N LYS A 120 20.45 3.46 9.22
CA LYS A 120 21.03 4.80 9.27
C LYS A 120 22.05 5.06 8.17
N SER A 121 22.41 4.04 7.39
CA SER A 121 23.41 4.12 6.34
C SER A 121 22.83 4.00 4.96
N LYS A 122 23.55 4.53 3.98
CA LYS A 122 23.24 4.34 2.56
C LYS A 122 23.57 2.92 2.14
N ILE A 123 22.69 2.30 1.38
CA ILE A 123 22.86 0.97 0.78
C ILE A 123 23.16 1.14 -0.71
N ASP A 124 24.11 0.40 -1.19
CA ASP A 124 24.52 0.39 -2.60
C ASP A 124 23.82 -0.77 -3.32
N PHE A 125 22.58 -0.51 -3.81
CA PHE A 125 21.81 -1.50 -4.59
C PHE A 125 22.30 -1.64 -6.05
N TYR A 126 23.22 -0.79 -6.51
CA TYR A 126 23.82 -0.93 -7.86
C TYR A 126 24.89 -2.02 -7.89
N ASP A 127 25.48 -2.36 -6.74
CA ASP A 127 26.41 -3.47 -6.57
C ASP A 127 25.66 -4.73 -6.14
N GLN A 128 25.60 -5.74 -7.02
CA GLN A 128 24.87 -6.99 -6.75
C GLN A 128 25.43 -7.77 -5.55
N ASN A 129 26.77 -7.76 -5.35
CA ASN A 129 27.38 -8.45 -4.22
C ASN A 129 27.01 -7.78 -2.90
N LYS A 130 27.06 -6.43 -2.84
CA LYS A 130 26.65 -5.68 -1.66
C LYS A 130 25.15 -5.84 -1.40
N THR A 131 24.33 -5.86 -2.46
CA THR A 131 22.90 -6.11 -2.36
C THR A 131 22.63 -7.49 -1.76
N LYS A 132 23.32 -8.53 -2.22
CA LYS A 132 23.20 -9.89 -1.67
C LYS A 132 23.58 -9.91 -0.18
N VAL A 133 24.76 -9.39 0.17
CA VAL A 133 25.23 -9.31 1.55
C VAL A 133 24.25 -8.54 2.43
N PHE A 134 23.67 -7.46 1.92
CA PHE A 134 22.62 -6.72 2.63
C PHE A 134 21.44 -7.61 2.99
N TRP A 135 20.86 -8.32 2.00
CA TRP A 135 19.70 -9.18 2.22
C TRP A 135 20.00 -10.35 3.15
N ASP A 136 21.17 -10.99 3.01
CA ASP A 136 21.60 -12.12 3.86
C ASP A 136 21.70 -11.71 5.33
N ASN A 137 22.13 -10.48 5.62
CA ASN A 137 22.29 -9.98 6.99
C ASN A 137 21.01 -9.42 7.59
N ILE A 138 20.13 -8.82 6.78
CA ILE A 138 19.01 -8.03 7.28
C ILE A 138 17.82 -8.87 7.73
N ILE A 139 17.63 -10.07 7.17
CA ILE A 139 16.48 -10.94 7.43
C ILE A 139 16.30 -11.21 8.93
N ASN A 140 17.41 -11.41 9.67
CA ASN A 140 17.36 -11.72 11.09
C ASN A 140 17.24 -10.46 11.97
N SER A 141 17.42 -9.27 11.42
CA SER A 141 17.41 -8.00 12.16
C SER A 141 16.09 -7.25 12.02
N ALA A 142 15.27 -7.59 11.05
CA ALA A 142 14.00 -6.93 10.82
C ALA A 142 12.88 -7.60 11.63
N SER A 143 11.97 -6.78 12.15
CA SER A 143 10.80 -7.23 12.89
C SER A 143 9.54 -7.13 12.04
N LYS A 144 8.75 -8.22 12.00
CA LYS A 144 7.48 -8.24 11.25
C LYS A 144 6.48 -7.27 11.88
N HIS A 145 6.02 -6.29 11.11
CA HIS A 145 5.01 -5.34 11.58
C HIS A 145 3.65 -6.01 11.81
N GLY A 146 2.72 -5.34 12.50
CA GLY A 146 1.33 -5.79 12.64
C GLY A 146 0.59 -5.86 11.28
N VAL A 147 -0.61 -6.44 11.28
CA VAL A 147 -1.45 -6.64 10.07
C VAL A 147 -1.91 -5.34 9.37
N TRP A 148 -1.64 -4.20 9.97
CA TRP A 148 -1.99 -2.87 9.48
C TRP A 148 -0.84 -2.18 8.73
N GLY A 149 0.37 -2.75 8.75
CA GLY A 149 1.55 -2.20 8.09
C GLY A 149 1.56 -2.55 6.60
N ILE A 150 0.80 -1.82 5.81
CA ILE A 150 0.66 -1.98 4.36
C ILE A 150 1.11 -0.68 3.70
N ASP A 151 2.26 -0.72 3.02
CA ASP A 151 2.89 0.48 2.48
C ASP A 151 3.13 0.40 0.97
N TYR A 152 2.60 -0.65 0.32
CA TYR A 152 2.58 -0.79 -1.13
C TYR A 152 1.28 -1.41 -1.62
N PHE A 153 0.82 -0.98 -2.78
CA PHE A 153 -0.42 -1.40 -3.43
C PHE A 153 -0.12 -1.59 -4.91
N VAL A 154 -0.09 -2.86 -5.38
CA VAL A 154 0.02 -3.16 -6.81
C VAL A 154 -1.36 -3.43 -7.36
N PHE A 155 -1.71 -2.76 -8.47
CA PHE A 155 -3.07 -2.75 -8.96
C PHE A 155 -3.16 -2.53 -10.48
N LYS A 156 -4.31 -2.80 -11.06
CA LYS A 156 -4.66 -2.46 -12.44
C LYS A 156 -5.40 -1.12 -12.53
N LYS A 157 -5.36 -0.50 -13.68
CA LYS A 157 -5.98 0.82 -13.91
C LYS A 157 -7.41 0.93 -13.40
N ASN A 158 -8.20 -0.15 -13.49
CA ASN A 158 -9.63 -0.19 -13.16
C ASN A 158 -9.96 -0.80 -11.79
N THR A 159 -8.95 -1.01 -10.93
CA THR A 159 -9.14 -1.58 -9.58
C THR A 159 -10.09 -0.75 -8.74
N TRP A 160 -9.99 0.58 -8.84
CA TRP A 160 -10.88 1.52 -8.15
C TRP A 160 -11.57 2.46 -9.14
N GLY A 161 -12.72 3.01 -8.73
CA GLY A 161 -13.31 4.20 -9.31
C GLY A 161 -12.62 5.47 -8.83
N ASP A 162 -13.41 6.50 -8.52
CA ASP A 162 -12.90 7.75 -7.96
C ASP A 162 -12.43 7.56 -6.52
N ILE A 163 -11.18 7.86 -6.28
CA ILE A 163 -10.56 7.84 -4.95
C ILE A 163 -10.83 9.19 -4.30
N PRO A 164 -11.32 9.26 -3.05
CA PRO A 164 -11.50 10.51 -2.33
C PRO A 164 -10.18 11.28 -2.15
N ASP A 165 -10.30 12.57 -1.89
CA ASP A 165 -9.17 13.49 -1.72
C ASP A 165 -8.46 13.30 -0.36
N PHE A 166 -8.07 12.07 -0.05
CA PHE A 166 -7.31 11.77 1.16
C PHE A 166 -5.95 12.45 1.16
N ALA A 167 -5.57 13.05 2.27
CA ALA A 167 -4.22 13.54 2.51
C ALA A 167 -3.26 12.35 2.70
N ILE A 168 -2.16 12.30 1.92
CA ILE A 168 -1.14 11.24 2.01
C ILE A 168 -0.44 11.27 3.38
N GLY A 169 0.00 10.08 3.87
CA GLY A 169 0.70 9.95 5.14
C GLY A 169 -0.18 10.24 6.36
N ARG A 170 -1.50 10.24 6.18
CA ARG A 170 -2.50 10.31 7.25
C ARG A 170 -3.25 8.99 7.31
N PHE A 171 -3.93 8.77 8.43
CA PHE A 171 -4.67 7.55 8.68
C PHE A 171 -5.82 7.36 7.67
N MET A 172 -6.22 6.13 7.39
CA MET A 172 -7.42 5.67 6.70
C MET A 172 -7.34 5.48 5.17
N TYR A 173 -6.51 6.14 4.39
CA TYR A 173 -6.54 5.97 2.94
C TYR A 173 -6.17 4.55 2.48
N ASP A 174 -5.23 3.93 3.17
CA ASP A 174 -4.78 2.55 2.97
C ASP A 174 -5.90 1.54 3.22
N ASN A 175 -6.62 1.70 4.34
CA ASN A 175 -7.79 0.90 4.66
C ASN A 175 -8.92 1.10 3.62
N TRP A 176 -9.12 2.33 3.14
CA TRP A 176 -10.13 2.64 2.11
C TRP A 176 -9.82 1.93 0.80
N LEU A 177 -8.56 1.92 0.38
CA LEU A 177 -8.14 1.23 -0.86
C LEU A 177 -8.49 -0.26 -0.81
N ILE A 178 -8.30 -0.91 0.33
CA ILE A 178 -8.65 -2.32 0.53
C ILE A 178 -10.17 -2.51 0.59
N TRP A 179 -10.86 -1.66 1.34
CA TRP A 179 -12.32 -1.69 1.47
C TRP A 179 -13.01 -1.54 0.10
N GLU A 180 -12.64 -0.54 -0.68
CA GLU A 180 -13.27 -0.31 -2.00
C GLU A 180 -12.93 -1.43 -2.99
N ALA A 181 -11.72 -2.00 -2.95
CA ALA A 181 -11.38 -3.16 -3.76
C ALA A 181 -12.26 -4.38 -3.39
N ARG A 182 -12.50 -4.63 -2.09
CA ARG A 182 -13.43 -5.68 -1.64
C ARG A 182 -14.86 -5.41 -2.06
N ARG A 183 -15.33 -4.16 -1.95
CA ARG A 183 -16.67 -3.73 -2.37
C ARG A 183 -16.90 -3.95 -3.86
N ARG A 184 -15.87 -3.75 -4.66
CA ARG A 184 -15.87 -3.97 -6.11
C ARG A 184 -15.58 -5.41 -6.52
N HIS A 185 -15.50 -6.34 -5.57
CA HIS A 185 -15.17 -7.77 -5.79
C HIS A 185 -13.83 -8.00 -6.51
N VAL A 186 -12.88 -7.06 -6.38
CA VAL A 186 -11.53 -7.22 -6.92
C VAL A 186 -10.79 -8.27 -6.10
N PRO A 187 -10.14 -9.27 -6.71
CA PRO A 187 -9.26 -10.19 -6.01
C PRO A 187 -8.15 -9.43 -5.27
N ILE A 188 -8.02 -9.65 -3.96
CA ILE A 188 -6.95 -9.08 -3.13
C ILE A 188 -6.01 -10.19 -2.72
N ILE A 189 -4.75 -10.08 -3.11
CA ILE A 189 -3.71 -11.08 -2.89
C ILE A 189 -2.80 -10.58 -1.76
N ASP A 190 -2.69 -11.38 -0.71
CA ASP A 190 -1.72 -11.18 0.38
C ASP A 190 -0.41 -11.88 0.01
N ALA A 191 0.64 -11.10 -0.24
CA ALA A 191 1.99 -11.57 -0.55
C ALA A 191 2.95 -11.52 0.65
N SER A 192 2.44 -11.40 1.88
CA SER A 192 3.27 -11.23 3.09
C SER A 192 4.21 -12.38 3.39
N GLU A 193 3.94 -13.58 2.85
CA GLU A 193 4.80 -14.76 3.02
C GLU A 193 5.80 -14.95 1.87
N GLU A 194 5.61 -14.23 0.75
CA GLU A 194 6.46 -14.32 -0.43
C GLU A 194 7.41 -13.12 -0.58
N LEU A 195 6.95 -11.94 -0.16
CA LEU A 195 7.70 -10.70 -0.26
C LEU A 195 8.18 -10.22 1.10
N PHE A 196 9.50 -10.22 1.29
CA PHE A 196 10.12 -9.66 2.49
C PHE A 196 10.35 -8.15 2.31
N ILE A 197 9.28 -7.37 2.47
CA ILE A 197 9.28 -5.91 2.30
C ILE A 197 9.87 -5.25 3.55
N LEU A 198 10.81 -4.32 3.38
CA LEU A 198 11.43 -3.58 4.48
C LEU A 198 10.96 -2.14 4.55
N HIS A 199 10.49 -1.72 5.72
CA HIS A 199 10.23 -0.33 6.06
C HIS A 199 11.38 0.20 6.93
N GLN A 200 12.00 1.28 6.50
CA GLN A 200 13.08 1.92 7.24
C GLN A 200 12.48 2.82 8.32
N ASN A 201 12.69 2.46 9.59
CA ASN A 201 12.14 3.19 10.74
C ASN A 201 12.63 4.65 10.76
N HIS A 202 11.71 5.55 11.02
CA HIS A 202 11.97 6.98 11.18
C HIS A 202 10.98 7.60 12.16
N GLY A 203 11.36 8.73 12.77
CA GLY A 203 10.46 9.49 13.63
C GLY A 203 9.36 10.20 12.84
N TYR A 204 8.20 10.34 13.46
CA TYR A 204 7.08 11.15 12.92
C TYR A 204 7.24 12.65 13.18
N ASN A 205 8.36 13.06 13.81
CA ASN A 205 8.62 14.46 14.15
C ASN A 205 9.05 15.25 12.91
N THR A 206 8.08 15.78 12.18
CA THR A 206 8.28 16.80 11.15
C THR A 206 7.51 18.05 11.54
N LYS A 207 7.95 19.24 11.05
CA LYS A 207 7.30 20.53 11.34
C LYS A 207 5.77 20.42 11.23
N GLY A 208 5.05 20.63 12.33
CA GLY A 208 3.59 20.50 12.39
C GLY A 208 3.08 19.09 12.76
N PHE A 209 3.96 18.12 13.06
CA PHE A 209 3.60 16.77 13.49
C PHE A 209 4.15 16.46 14.87
N ASP A 210 3.25 16.30 15.81
CA ASP A 210 3.55 15.89 17.19
C ASP A 210 3.28 14.37 17.32
N GLY A 211 4.16 13.58 16.69
CA GLY A 211 4.12 12.13 16.75
C GLY A 211 2.94 11.47 16.04
N GLU A 212 2.72 10.19 16.36
CA GLU A 212 1.66 9.35 15.76
C GLU A 212 0.24 9.91 16.01
N ASN A 213 0.03 10.61 17.12
CA ASN A 213 -1.27 11.16 17.47
C ASN A 213 -1.74 12.22 16.46
N SER A 214 -0.84 13.06 15.95
CA SER A 214 -1.23 14.09 14.95
C SER A 214 -1.55 13.47 13.58
N VAL A 215 -0.96 12.34 13.22
CA VAL A 215 -1.29 11.59 12.00
C VAL A 215 -2.74 11.09 12.04
N ARG A 216 -3.23 10.70 13.23
CA ARG A 216 -4.58 10.15 13.44
C ARG A 216 -5.63 11.18 13.76
N ASN A 217 -5.31 12.15 14.62
CA ASN A 217 -6.27 13.06 15.26
C ASN A 217 -6.02 14.53 14.92
N GLY A 218 -4.96 14.85 14.16
CA GLY A 218 -4.80 16.17 13.58
C GLY A 218 -5.86 16.46 12.51
N GLU A 219 -5.96 17.72 12.07
CA GLU A 219 -6.97 18.21 11.12
C GLU A 219 -7.11 17.31 9.88
N GLU A 220 -5.99 16.97 9.22
CA GLU A 220 -5.99 16.13 8.02
C GLU A 220 -6.37 14.66 8.34
N GLY A 221 -5.99 14.14 9.50
CA GLY A 221 -6.38 12.81 9.96
C GLY A 221 -7.89 12.71 10.22
N LEU A 222 -8.47 13.75 10.81
CA LEU A 222 -9.91 13.86 11.03
C LEU A 222 -10.67 14.02 9.70
N GLU A 223 -10.12 14.78 8.74
CA GLU A 223 -10.72 14.91 7.43
C GLU A 223 -10.69 13.58 6.67
N ASN A 224 -9.57 12.86 6.68
CA ASN A 224 -9.49 11.51 6.11
C ASN A 224 -10.54 10.56 6.74
N LYS A 225 -10.76 10.65 8.07
CA LYS A 225 -11.81 9.87 8.74
C LYS A 225 -13.22 10.21 8.24
N LYS A 226 -13.51 11.48 7.95
CA LYS A 226 -14.80 11.89 7.37
C LYS A 226 -14.95 11.34 5.95
N LEU A 227 -13.92 11.47 5.11
CA LEU A 227 -13.91 10.94 3.75
C LEU A 227 -14.09 9.41 3.71
N PHE A 228 -13.50 8.69 4.68
CA PHE A 228 -13.66 7.25 4.81
C PHE A 228 -15.07 6.84 5.27
N GLY A 229 -15.75 7.65 6.04
CA GLY A 229 -17.09 7.39 6.50
C GLY A 229 -17.17 6.28 7.56
N LYS A 230 -18.14 5.35 7.40
CA LYS A 230 -18.41 4.29 8.39
C LYS A 230 -17.66 2.96 8.13
N ALA A 231 -16.96 2.86 7.03
CA ALA A 231 -16.23 1.65 6.66
C ALA A 231 -14.81 1.73 7.25
N TRP A 232 -14.47 1.02 8.30
CA TRP A 232 -13.15 1.09 8.89
C TRP A 232 -12.55 -0.27 9.22
N ASN A 233 -11.21 -0.29 9.35
CA ASN A 233 -10.43 -1.46 9.72
C ASN A 233 -10.35 -2.58 8.67
N PHE A 234 -10.25 -2.23 7.38
CA PHE A 234 -9.85 -3.18 6.35
C PHE A 234 -8.32 -3.23 6.25
N GLY A 235 -7.78 -4.43 6.20
CA GLY A 235 -6.35 -4.68 6.17
C GLY A 235 -6.01 -6.00 5.47
N ILE A 236 -4.83 -6.55 5.73
CA ILE A 236 -4.35 -7.80 5.11
C ILE A 236 -5.28 -8.99 5.37
N GLN A 237 -5.89 -9.05 6.55
CA GLN A 237 -6.85 -10.11 6.89
C GLN A 237 -8.07 -10.14 5.95
N ASP A 238 -8.35 -9.02 5.27
CA ASP A 238 -9.47 -8.89 4.35
C ASP A 238 -9.10 -9.29 2.91
N SER A 239 -7.89 -9.80 2.65
CA SER A 239 -7.49 -10.37 1.37
C SER A 239 -8.31 -11.61 1.02
N THR A 240 -8.52 -11.85 -0.28
CA THR A 240 -9.28 -13.01 -0.81
C THR A 240 -8.39 -14.19 -1.16
N HIS A 241 -7.11 -13.90 -1.41
CA HIS A 241 -6.10 -14.87 -1.82
C HIS A 241 -4.83 -14.69 -1.00
N LYS A 242 -4.00 -15.74 -0.95
CA LYS A 242 -2.64 -15.71 -0.42
C LYS A 242 -1.68 -16.18 -1.49
N LEU A 243 -0.52 -15.54 -1.57
CA LEU A 243 0.61 -16.00 -2.36
C LEU A 243 1.62 -16.70 -1.45
N ILE A 244 1.91 -17.96 -1.70
CA ILE A 244 2.80 -18.81 -0.92
C ILE A 244 3.63 -19.66 -1.88
N LYS A 245 4.96 -19.61 -1.79
CA LYS A 245 5.89 -20.38 -2.62
C LYS A 245 5.56 -20.27 -4.12
N GLY A 246 5.34 -19.04 -4.59
CA GLY A 246 5.03 -18.73 -5.99
C GLY A 246 3.63 -19.15 -6.47
N LYS A 247 2.78 -19.70 -5.61
CA LYS A 247 1.40 -20.15 -5.96
C LYS A 247 0.35 -19.29 -5.28
N ILE A 248 -0.70 -18.94 -6.03
CA ILE A 248 -1.83 -18.16 -5.53
C ILE A 248 -2.94 -19.13 -5.09
N TYR A 249 -3.28 -19.04 -3.81
CA TYR A 249 -4.34 -19.83 -3.18
C TYR A 249 -5.51 -18.92 -2.84
N LYS A 250 -6.71 -19.29 -3.27
CA LYS A 250 -7.94 -18.68 -2.76
C LYS A 250 -8.14 -19.06 -1.31
N LYS A 251 -8.56 -18.15 -0.45
CA LYS A 251 -8.92 -18.47 0.93
C LYS A 251 -10.08 -19.47 0.96
N ASP A 252 -10.15 -20.30 2.01
CA ASP A 252 -11.20 -21.30 2.18
C ASP A 252 -12.59 -20.65 2.06
N SER A 253 -13.49 -21.36 1.39
CA SER A 253 -14.86 -20.90 1.14
C SER A 253 -15.67 -20.72 2.43
N LYS A 254 -15.37 -21.48 3.50
CA LYS A 254 -16.02 -21.34 4.81
C LYS A 254 -15.57 -20.03 5.49
N ASP A 255 -14.25 -19.79 5.53
CA ASP A 255 -13.67 -18.58 6.10
C ASP A 255 -14.14 -17.34 5.33
N GLU A 256 -14.23 -17.41 4.00
CA GLU A 256 -14.73 -16.31 3.17
C GLU A 256 -16.22 -16.03 3.41
N LYS A 257 -17.07 -17.06 3.53
CA LYS A 257 -18.49 -16.88 3.84
C LYS A 257 -18.69 -16.24 5.21
N PHE A 258 -18.00 -16.73 6.23
CA PHE A 258 -18.05 -16.16 7.58
C PHE A 258 -17.54 -14.73 7.60
N TRP A 259 -16.38 -14.47 6.94
CA TRP A 259 -15.84 -13.15 6.80
C TRP A 259 -16.85 -12.20 6.12
N TYR A 260 -17.45 -12.64 5.00
CA TYR A 260 -18.41 -11.84 4.23
C TYR A 260 -19.63 -11.48 5.08
N LEU A 261 -20.21 -12.42 5.78
CA LEU A 261 -21.36 -12.18 6.67
C LEU A 261 -21.03 -11.16 7.77
N TYR A 262 -19.86 -11.28 8.38
CA TYR A 262 -19.41 -10.38 9.44
C TYR A 262 -19.11 -8.97 8.92
N ARG A 263 -18.49 -8.86 7.73
CA ARG A 263 -18.04 -7.59 7.13
C ARG A 263 -19.09 -6.91 6.26
N LEU A 264 -20.15 -7.58 5.87
CA LEU A 264 -21.16 -7.11 4.92
C LEU A 264 -21.72 -5.74 5.29
N ARG A 265 -21.99 -5.48 6.56
CA ARG A 265 -22.46 -4.19 7.08
C ARG A 265 -21.49 -3.02 6.90
N TYR A 266 -20.21 -3.34 6.78
CA TYR A 266 -19.14 -2.36 6.54
C TYR A 266 -18.85 -2.19 5.05
N LEU A 267 -19.06 -3.23 4.26
CA LEU A 267 -18.95 -3.15 2.81
C LEU A 267 -20.06 -2.33 2.17
N TYR A 268 -21.27 -2.46 2.71
CA TYR A 268 -22.46 -1.79 2.18
C TYR A 268 -23.19 -1.05 3.33
N PRO A 269 -22.62 0.08 3.82
CA PRO A 269 -23.19 0.81 4.94
C PRO A 269 -24.59 1.39 4.64
N GLU A 270 -24.92 1.61 3.37
CA GLU A 270 -26.25 2.02 2.89
C GLU A 270 -27.32 0.96 3.18
N TRP A 271 -26.95 -0.31 3.26
CA TRP A 271 -27.85 -1.44 3.58
C TRP A 271 -27.89 -1.78 5.06
N SER A 272 -27.25 -0.98 5.90
CA SER A 272 -27.06 -1.30 7.33
C SER A 272 -28.38 -1.48 8.11
N PHE A 273 -29.47 -0.83 7.70
CA PHE A 273 -30.79 -0.99 8.31
C PHE A 273 -31.37 -2.39 8.03
N PHE A 274 -31.36 -2.83 6.78
CA PHE A 274 -31.83 -4.16 6.40
C PHE A 274 -30.97 -5.28 7.02
N MET A 275 -29.69 -5.05 7.17
CA MET A 275 -28.77 -6.00 7.80
C MET A 275 -28.92 -6.11 9.32
N LYS A 276 -29.38 -5.07 10.02
CA LYS A 276 -29.73 -5.19 11.43
C LYS A 276 -30.91 -6.16 11.61
N ILE A 277 -31.86 -6.14 10.70
CA ILE A 277 -33.01 -7.07 10.68
C ILE A 277 -32.50 -8.47 10.34
N TRP A 278 -31.68 -8.62 9.30
CA TRP A 278 -31.11 -9.90 8.88
C TRP A 278 -30.23 -10.55 9.98
N ASN A 279 -29.40 -9.78 10.66
CA ASN A 279 -28.59 -10.29 11.77
C ASN A 279 -29.42 -10.75 12.97
N LYS A 280 -30.59 -10.14 13.23
CA LYS A 280 -31.54 -10.65 14.22
C LYS A 280 -32.10 -12.00 13.79
N ILE A 281 -32.50 -12.14 12.54
CA ILE A 281 -33.02 -13.38 11.96
C ILE A 281 -31.94 -14.48 11.94
N ALA A 282 -30.73 -14.16 11.47
CA ALA A 282 -29.61 -15.11 11.42
C ALA A 282 -29.18 -15.62 12.80
N ARG A 283 -29.20 -14.76 13.84
CA ARG A 283 -28.93 -15.19 15.23
C ARG A 283 -29.98 -16.18 15.75
N VAL A 284 -31.21 -16.01 15.38
CA VAL A 284 -32.28 -16.96 15.74
C VAL A 284 -32.01 -18.32 15.06
N PHE A 285 -31.63 -18.34 13.78
CA PHE A 285 -31.33 -19.58 13.06
C PHE A 285 -30.04 -20.28 13.51
N ILE A 286 -29.00 -19.52 13.91
CA ILE A 286 -27.73 -20.10 14.42
C ILE A 286 -27.92 -20.75 15.79
N ASN A 287 -28.85 -20.28 16.59
CA ASN A 287 -29.17 -20.87 17.90
C ASN A 287 -30.08 -22.12 17.82
N TYR A 288 -30.55 -22.47 16.63
CA TYR A 288 -31.37 -23.68 16.36
C TYR A 288 -30.62 -24.75 15.54
N LEU A 289 -29.35 -24.52 15.18
CA LEU A 289 -28.42 -25.47 14.56
C LEU A 289 -27.28 -25.83 15.52
#